data_a016d0233332816c6875b01cdb67265b
#
_entry.id   a016d0233332816c6875b01cdb67265b
#
_cell.length_a   1.000
_cell.length_b   1.000
_cell.length_c   1.000
_cell.angle_alpha   90.00
_cell.angle_beta   90.00
_cell.angle_gamma   90.00
#
_symmetry.space_group_name_H-M   'P 1'
#
loop_
_entity.id
_entity.type
_entity.pdbx_description
1 polymer ?
#
loop_
_entity_poly.entity_id
_entity_poly.type
_entity_poly.pdbx_seq_one_letter_code
_entity_poly.pdbx_strand_id
1 'polypeptide(L)'
;MKRRTLLKGMAATAAGSWLARPAIAADTTLKIGCSLPLSGAGFAVVGKLLTGGFKVYTQQHGDTVAGRKIEFIIRDDAGVADNAHRIVQDMIVNDKVDIIGMGITPCTLAVAPLVTEAKIATLSMSSGASITTTKSPYFARAGFIIAPQAWIAAEWAIKNGSKRVVTLVNDWAPGNEAETAFKTRFTQVGGEIIESLRVPLASPDFAPPLQRILDLKPDTAFIYFPGPLAPVFTRQFAEKGLGQSGIKLIGPGDLCDDDSLDTAGDQMIGLTTSGYYSAAHDSPLNKTYVADFQKLNGMRADFTSLGAYDGLHLVYEALKKTGGDADGDKLIAAMKGMAWESPRGPISIDPDTRDIVSNIYIRKVEKIDGHLWAKEFETFPNVKDPLKVAAK
;
A
#
# COMPACT_ATOMS: atom_id res chain seq x y z
N MET A 1 -79.90 31.14 54.76
CA MET A 1 -80.57 30.41 53.63
C MET A 1 -79.71 30.42 52.39
N LYS A 2 -79.53 29.25 51.82
CA LYS A 2 -79.07 28.90 50.45
C LYS A 2 -77.61 29.27 50.12
N ARG A 3 -76.61 28.38 50.20
CA ARG A 3 -76.23 27.28 49.29
C ARG A 3 -76.15 27.71 47.84
N ARG A 4 -74.88 27.70 47.26
CA ARG A 4 -74.56 27.05 46.00
C ARG A 4 -73.07 26.97 45.80
N THR A 5 -72.64 25.78 45.69
CA THR A 5 -71.43 25.15 45.23
C THR A 5 -70.92 25.69 43.92
N LEU A 6 -69.66 25.90 43.80
CA LEU A 6 -68.96 25.89 42.47
C LEU A 6 -67.66 25.14 42.60
N LEU A 7 -67.69 23.92 42.08
CA LEU A 7 -66.53 23.14 41.76
C LEU A 7 -65.73 23.85 40.64
N LYS A 8 -64.48 24.10 40.85
CA LYS A 8 -63.57 24.40 39.81
C LYS A 8 -62.53 23.31 39.80
N GLY A 9 -62.50 22.56 38.66
CA GLY A 9 -61.63 21.43 38.46
C GLY A 9 -60.15 21.84 38.37
N MET A 10 -59.33 21.11 39.10
CA MET A 10 -57.87 21.10 38.91
C MET A 10 -57.57 20.16 37.76
N ALA A 11 -57.12 20.69 36.58
CA ALA A 11 -56.47 19.96 35.57
C ALA A 11 -55.06 19.61 36.01
N ALA A 12 -54.81 18.35 36.33
CA ALA A 12 -53.49 17.82 36.58
C ALA A 12 -52.74 17.68 35.25
N THR A 13 -51.86 18.60 34.96
CA THR A 13 -50.85 18.44 33.91
C THR A 13 -49.83 17.42 34.36
N ALA A 14 -49.95 16.20 33.86
CA ALA A 14 -48.91 15.18 33.93
C ALA A 14 -47.72 15.63 33.08
N ALA A 15 -46.74 16.31 33.68
CA ALA A 15 -45.43 16.52 33.11
C ALA A 15 -44.73 15.15 33.05
N GLY A 16 -44.77 14.53 31.86
CA GLY A 16 -43.96 13.36 31.56
C GLY A 16 -42.49 13.71 31.73
N SER A 17 -41.88 13.30 32.82
CA SER A 17 -40.44 13.29 32.99
C SER A 17 -39.84 12.33 31.92
N TRP A 18 -39.36 12.90 30.88
CA TRP A 18 -38.43 12.22 29.98
C TRP A 18 -37.16 11.96 30.80
N LEU A 19 -37.10 10.78 31.41
CA LEU A 19 -35.84 10.26 31.92
C LEU A 19 -34.92 10.15 30.72
N ALA A 20 -34.06 11.17 30.57
CA ALA A 20 -32.90 11.05 29.69
C ALA A 20 -32.16 9.80 30.14
N ARG A 21 -32.23 8.74 29.35
CA ARG A 21 -31.34 7.58 29.53
C ARG A 21 -29.93 8.17 29.59
N PRO A 22 -29.11 7.82 30.61
CA PRO A 22 -27.71 8.20 30.58
C PRO A 22 -27.18 7.64 29.24
N ALA A 23 -26.80 8.53 28.36
CA ALA A 23 -25.93 8.12 27.24
C ALA A 23 -24.71 7.53 27.92
N ILE A 24 -24.56 6.22 27.90
CA ILE A 24 -23.28 5.58 28.15
C ILE A 24 -22.35 6.34 27.22
N ALA A 25 -21.43 7.13 27.78
CA ALA A 25 -20.45 7.83 27.02
C ALA A 25 -19.75 6.73 26.21
N ALA A 26 -20.10 6.62 24.92
CA ALA A 26 -19.39 5.73 24.02
C ALA A 26 -17.93 6.11 24.17
N ASP A 27 -17.04 5.14 24.28
CA ASP A 27 -15.61 5.40 24.32
C ASP A 27 -15.28 6.31 23.14
N THR A 28 -14.95 7.58 23.45
CA THR A 28 -14.77 8.61 22.43
C THR A 28 -13.45 8.42 21.69
N THR A 29 -12.65 7.44 22.12
CA THR A 29 -11.35 7.09 21.53
C THR A 29 -11.50 5.89 20.60
N LEU A 30 -10.92 5.99 19.40
CA LEU A 30 -10.75 4.88 18.46
C LEU A 30 -9.27 4.50 18.42
N LYS A 31 -8.96 3.28 18.80
CA LYS A 31 -7.58 2.79 18.85
C LYS A 31 -7.23 2.05 17.56
N ILE A 32 -6.20 2.56 16.87
CA ILE A 32 -5.62 1.90 15.69
C ILE A 32 -4.28 1.30 16.11
N GLY A 33 -4.23 -0.02 16.23
CA GLY A 33 -3.00 -0.77 16.51
C GLY A 33 -2.21 -0.99 15.23
N CYS A 34 -0.93 -0.59 15.19
CA CYS A 34 -0.07 -0.76 14.03
C CYS A 34 1.15 -1.60 14.37
N SER A 35 1.32 -2.74 13.69
CA SER A 35 2.53 -3.53 13.71
C SER A 35 3.35 -3.24 12.46
N LEU A 36 4.49 -2.56 12.63
CA LEU A 36 5.28 -1.99 11.55
C LEU A 36 6.76 -2.33 11.72
N PRO A 37 7.53 -2.50 10.63
CA PRO A 37 8.98 -2.71 10.68
C PRO A 37 9.69 -1.37 10.91
N LEU A 38 9.86 -0.95 12.17
CA LEU A 38 10.53 0.31 12.52
C LEU A 38 12.05 0.13 12.73
N SER A 39 12.50 -1.11 12.92
CA SER A 39 13.89 -1.51 13.02
C SER A 39 14.19 -2.72 12.13
N GLY A 40 15.42 -3.23 12.19
CA GLY A 40 15.84 -4.36 11.37
C GLY A 40 16.42 -3.99 10.00
N ALA A 41 17.20 -4.89 9.42
CA ALA A 41 17.90 -4.65 8.16
C ALA A 41 16.93 -4.69 6.97
N GLY A 42 16.90 -3.63 6.20
CA GLY A 42 16.22 -3.56 4.90
C GLY A 42 14.79 -3.02 4.89
N PHE A 43 14.04 -3.07 6.00
CA PHE A 43 12.63 -2.65 6.02
C PHE A 43 12.30 -1.50 6.99
N ALA A 44 13.26 -1.01 7.76
CA ALA A 44 13.01 0.08 8.73
C ALA A 44 12.48 1.38 8.08
N VAL A 45 12.86 1.65 6.84
CA VAL A 45 12.34 2.79 6.06
C VAL A 45 10.83 2.66 5.81
N VAL A 46 10.33 1.45 5.56
CA VAL A 46 8.89 1.18 5.35
C VAL A 46 8.07 1.64 6.55
N GLY A 47 8.49 1.28 7.77
CA GLY A 47 7.81 1.72 8.99
C GLY A 47 7.81 3.24 9.17
N LYS A 48 8.92 3.91 8.84
CA LYS A 48 9.01 5.38 8.87
C LYS A 48 8.08 6.04 7.87
N LEU A 49 8.05 5.53 6.63
CA LEU A 49 7.18 6.03 5.57
C LEU A 49 5.69 5.86 5.93
N LEU A 50 5.30 4.70 6.42
CA LEU A 50 3.93 4.45 6.88
C LEU A 50 3.53 5.39 8.03
N THR A 51 4.39 5.53 9.03
CA THR A 51 4.16 6.48 10.14
C THR A 51 4.07 7.92 9.64
N GLY A 52 4.89 8.28 8.65
CA GLY A 52 4.85 9.58 7.98
C GLY A 52 3.51 9.84 7.27
N GLY A 53 2.98 8.84 6.58
CA GLY A 53 1.66 8.92 5.92
C GLY A 53 0.53 9.20 6.91
N PHE A 54 0.51 8.55 8.07
CA PHE A 54 -0.45 8.84 9.13
C PHE A 54 -0.35 10.28 9.63
N LYS A 55 0.87 10.78 9.86
CA LYS A 55 1.09 12.16 10.33
C LYS A 55 0.56 13.19 9.33
N VAL A 56 0.82 13.00 8.02
CA VAL A 56 0.32 13.92 6.99
C VAL A 56 -1.21 13.89 6.95
N TYR A 57 -1.82 12.68 6.95
CA TYR A 57 -3.27 12.57 6.90
C TYR A 57 -3.94 13.25 8.10
N THR A 58 -3.47 12.96 9.32
CA THR A 58 -4.03 13.57 10.54
C THR A 58 -3.79 15.07 10.60
N GLN A 59 -2.67 15.60 10.08
CA GLN A 59 -2.46 17.03 9.98
C GLN A 59 -3.47 17.70 9.04
N GLN A 60 -3.78 17.08 7.91
CA GLN A 60 -4.67 17.65 6.89
C GLN A 60 -6.16 17.50 7.25
N HIS A 61 -6.54 16.42 7.94
CA HIS A 61 -7.94 16.05 8.17
C HIS A 61 -8.36 16.03 9.65
N GLY A 62 -7.44 16.33 10.57
CA GLY A 62 -7.66 16.24 12.02
C GLY A 62 -7.52 14.82 12.56
N ASP A 63 -7.50 14.73 13.88
CA ASP A 63 -7.37 13.47 14.63
C ASP A 63 -8.72 12.94 15.16
N THR A 64 -9.84 13.50 14.70
CA THR A 64 -11.18 13.16 15.18
C THR A 64 -12.11 12.91 14.01
N VAL A 65 -12.80 11.78 14.00
CA VAL A 65 -13.76 11.38 12.96
C VAL A 65 -15.00 10.75 13.58
N ALA A 66 -16.20 11.09 13.08
CA ALA A 66 -17.48 10.59 13.57
C ALA A 66 -17.63 10.66 15.11
N GLY A 67 -17.08 11.73 15.71
CA GLY A 67 -17.11 11.96 17.17
C GLY A 67 -16.10 11.13 17.97
N ARG A 68 -15.23 10.35 17.34
CA ARG A 68 -14.20 9.56 18.00
C ARG A 68 -12.80 10.12 17.70
N LYS A 69 -11.99 10.28 18.75
CA LYS A 69 -10.58 10.67 18.62
C LYS A 69 -9.73 9.47 18.27
N ILE A 70 -8.88 9.61 17.25
CA ILE A 70 -7.95 8.56 16.82
C ILE A 70 -6.74 8.50 17.76
N GLU A 71 -6.44 7.31 18.26
CA GLU A 71 -5.24 7.00 19.01
C GLU A 71 -4.46 5.90 18.29
N PHE A 72 -3.18 6.16 17.98
CA PHE A 72 -2.30 5.17 17.38
C PHE A 72 -1.47 4.44 18.43
N ILE A 73 -1.50 3.11 18.39
CA ILE A 73 -0.63 2.22 19.17
C ILE A 73 0.33 1.56 18.18
N ILE A 74 1.51 2.15 18.00
CA ILE A 74 2.50 1.70 17.02
C ILE A 74 3.56 0.89 17.72
N ARG A 75 3.80 -0.35 17.26
CA ARG A 75 4.83 -1.25 17.78
C ARG A 75 5.71 -1.79 16.66
N ASP A 76 6.98 -2.00 16.99
CA ASP A 76 8.00 -2.48 16.07
C ASP A 76 8.00 -4.01 16.00
N ASP A 77 7.70 -4.55 14.81
CA ASP A 77 7.80 -5.98 14.52
C ASP A 77 9.16 -6.38 13.92
N ALA A 78 10.03 -5.40 13.65
CA ALA A 78 11.33 -5.59 13.01
C ALA A 78 11.27 -6.33 11.67
N GLY A 79 10.10 -6.40 11.02
CA GLY A 79 9.86 -7.17 9.80
C GLY A 79 9.79 -8.69 10.01
N VAL A 80 9.61 -9.14 11.26
CA VAL A 80 9.59 -10.56 11.64
C VAL A 80 8.16 -11.02 11.91
N ALA A 81 7.72 -12.05 11.17
CA ALA A 81 6.36 -12.60 11.24
C ALA A 81 5.92 -13.00 12.66
N ASP A 82 6.79 -13.68 13.42
CA ASP A 82 6.50 -14.11 14.79
C ASP A 82 6.36 -12.95 15.76
N ASN A 83 7.14 -11.87 15.56
CA ASN A 83 7.00 -10.65 16.35
C ASN A 83 5.65 -9.98 16.07
N ALA A 84 5.28 -9.82 14.78
CA ALA A 84 4.01 -9.26 14.37
C ALA A 84 2.83 -10.04 14.96
N HIS A 85 2.89 -11.37 14.92
CA HIS A 85 1.86 -12.23 15.51
C HIS A 85 1.68 -11.95 17.02
N ARG A 86 2.77 -11.93 17.81
CA ARG A 86 2.71 -11.64 19.26
C ARG A 86 2.23 -10.23 19.55
N ILE A 87 2.70 -9.25 18.78
CA ILE A 87 2.32 -7.84 18.93
C ILE A 87 0.83 -7.66 18.68
N VAL A 88 0.30 -8.20 17.57
CA VAL A 88 -1.12 -8.07 17.23
C VAL A 88 -2.01 -8.82 18.22
N GLN A 89 -1.59 -10.00 18.69
CA GLN A 89 -2.31 -10.70 19.74
C GLN A 89 -2.43 -9.86 21.02
N ASP A 90 -1.33 -9.21 21.44
CA ASP A 90 -1.34 -8.33 22.62
C ASP A 90 -2.21 -7.08 22.40
N MET A 91 -2.15 -6.46 21.22
CA MET A 91 -3.01 -5.34 20.85
C MET A 91 -4.50 -5.70 20.92
N ILE A 92 -4.88 -6.90 20.47
CA ILE A 92 -6.27 -7.37 20.52
C ILE A 92 -6.72 -7.62 21.96
N VAL A 93 -5.91 -8.35 22.73
CA VAL A 93 -6.32 -8.84 24.05
C VAL A 93 -6.21 -7.76 25.13
N ASN A 94 -5.07 -7.05 25.16
CA ASN A 94 -4.74 -6.11 26.24
C ASN A 94 -5.07 -4.67 25.91
N ASP A 95 -4.67 -4.18 24.72
CA ASP A 95 -4.93 -2.79 24.31
C ASP A 95 -6.38 -2.60 23.82
N LYS A 96 -7.04 -3.68 23.39
CA LYS A 96 -8.41 -3.68 22.84
C LYS A 96 -8.54 -2.68 21.69
N VAL A 97 -7.68 -2.84 20.69
CA VAL A 97 -7.70 -1.99 19.51
C VAL A 97 -8.93 -2.25 18.64
N ASP A 98 -9.45 -1.20 18.05
CA ASP A 98 -10.63 -1.24 17.16
C ASP A 98 -10.26 -1.66 15.73
N ILE A 99 -9.07 -1.25 15.26
CA ILE A 99 -8.57 -1.46 13.89
C ILE A 99 -7.10 -1.84 13.96
N ILE A 100 -6.65 -2.68 13.02
CA ILE A 100 -5.24 -3.04 12.88
C ILE A 100 -4.68 -2.44 11.58
N GLY A 101 -3.45 -1.91 11.63
CA GLY A 101 -2.64 -1.51 10.48
C GLY A 101 -1.41 -2.41 10.34
N MET A 102 -1.19 -2.96 9.15
CA MET A 102 -0.09 -3.87 8.87
C MET A 102 0.85 -3.32 7.78
N GLY A 103 2.15 -3.53 7.98
CA GLY A 103 3.19 -3.18 7.03
C GLY A 103 3.38 -4.24 5.94
N ILE A 104 4.44 -5.02 6.04
CA ILE A 104 4.92 -5.93 4.99
C ILE A 104 4.20 -7.28 4.95
N THR A 105 4.27 -7.96 3.80
CA THR A 105 3.56 -9.22 3.52
C THR A 105 3.76 -10.32 4.56
N PRO A 106 4.97 -10.72 4.99
CA PRO A 106 5.13 -11.83 5.94
C PRO A 106 4.41 -11.56 7.26
N CYS A 107 4.53 -10.32 7.78
CA CYS A 107 3.89 -9.91 9.03
C CYS A 107 2.36 -9.88 8.88
N THR A 108 1.85 -9.38 7.75
CA THR A 108 0.40 -9.34 7.47
C THR A 108 -0.20 -10.74 7.38
N LEU A 109 0.49 -11.67 6.72
CA LEU A 109 0.01 -13.06 6.61
C LEU A 109 -0.02 -13.78 7.95
N ALA A 110 0.97 -13.55 8.81
CA ALA A 110 1.08 -14.18 10.12
C ALA A 110 -0.09 -13.83 11.06
N VAL A 111 -0.69 -12.66 10.90
CA VAL A 111 -1.79 -12.19 11.77
C VAL A 111 -3.18 -12.52 11.24
N ALA A 112 -3.29 -13.09 10.03
CA ALA A 112 -4.58 -13.39 9.39
C ALA A 112 -5.53 -14.24 10.27
N PRO A 113 -5.09 -15.31 10.96
CA PRO A 113 -5.96 -16.07 11.85
C PRO A 113 -6.48 -15.23 13.03
N LEU A 114 -5.61 -14.42 13.66
CA LEU A 114 -5.96 -13.58 14.81
C LEU A 114 -7.04 -12.57 14.48
N VAL A 115 -6.86 -11.81 13.39
CA VAL A 115 -7.81 -10.76 12.99
C VAL A 115 -9.11 -11.35 12.46
N THR A 116 -9.08 -12.60 11.94
CA THR A 116 -10.28 -13.31 11.50
C THR A 116 -11.11 -13.76 12.70
N GLU A 117 -10.48 -14.35 13.70
CA GLU A 117 -11.15 -14.81 14.92
C GLU A 117 -11.73 -13.63 15.70
N ALA A 118 -10.93 -12.55 15.84
CA ALA A 118 -11.35 -11.35 16.55
C ALA A 118 -12.29 -10.44 15.75
N LYS A 119 -12.51 -10.71 14.46
CA LYS A 119 -13.34 -9.91 13.53
C LYS A 119 -12.93 -8.44 13.47
N ILE A 120 -11.63 -8.15 13.44
CA ILE A 120 -11.10 -6.80 13.45
C ILE A 120 -10.71 -6.38 12.04
N ALA A 121 -11.28 -5.24 11.57
CA ALA A 121 -10.92 -4.65 10.29
C ALA A 121 -9.42 -4.31 10.26
N THR A 122 -8.72 -4.79 9.24
CA THR A 122 -7.27 -4.71 9.16
C THR A 122 -6.83 -4.12 7.82
N LEU A 123 -6.04 -3.05 7.89
CA LEU A 123 -5.47 -2.40 6.72
C LEU A 123 -4.17 -3.06 6.31
N SER A 124 -4.06 -3.46 5.06
CA SER A 124 -2.82 -3.86 4.41
C SER A 124 -2.25 -2.65 3.67
N MET A 125 -1.21 -2.01 4.24
CA MET A 125 -0.70 -0.73 3.76
C MET A 125 0.54 -0.85 2.87
N SER A 126 1.39 -1.87 3.10
CA SER A 126 2.60 -2.12 2.30
C SER A 126 2.84 -3.62 2.07
N SER A 127 1.77 -4.39 2.00
CA SER A 127 1.80 -5.84 1.79
C SER A 127 1.43 -6.15 0.34
N GLY A 128 2.43 -6.27 -0.55
CA GLY A 128 2.25 -6.31 -2.00
C GLY A 128 1.78 -7.64 -2.60
N ALA A 129 1.81 -8.77 -1.87
CA ALA A 129 1.43 -10.07 -2.42
C ALA A 129 -0.08 -10.20 -2.66
N SER A 130 -0.49 -10.69 -3.82
CA SER A 130 -1.89 -10.88 -4.23
C SER A 130 -2.68 -11.72 -3.24
N ILE A 131 -2.06 -12.74 -2.65
CA ILE A 131 -2.70 -13.66 -1.71
C ILE A 131 -3.20 -12.99 -0.42
N THR A 132 -2.71 -11.80 -0.06
CA THR A 132 -2.92 -11.18 1.26
C THR A 132 -4.40 -11.09 1.63
N THR A 133 -5.24 -10.47 0.82
CA THR A 133 -6.66 -10.27 1.16
C THR A 133 -7.50 -11.54 1.08
N THR A 134 -6.95 -12.64 0.54
CA THR A 134 -7.63 -13.95 0.55
C THR A 134 -7.49 -14.67 1.89
N LYS A 135 -6.53 -14.27 2.74
CA LYS A 135 -6.22 -14.95 4.00
C LYS A 135 -7.14 -14.56 5.15
N SER A 136 -7.84 -13.43 5.03
CA SER A 136 -8.87 -13.02 5.99
C SER A 136 -9.94 -12.19 5.30
N PRO A 137 -11.23 -12.37 5.64
CA PRO A 137 -12.30 -11.48 5.17
C PRO A 137 -12.21 -10.08 5.77
N TYR A 138 -11.42 -9.88 6.82
CA TYR A 138 -11.21 -8.61 7.51
C TYR A 138 -10.01 -7.80 6.98
N PHE A 139 -9.30 -8.29 5.97
CA PHE A 139 -8.28 -7.49 5.29
C PHE A 139 -8.89 -6.59 4.21
N ALA A 140 -8.56 -5.29 4.26
CA ALA A 140 -8.74 -4.34 3.17
C ALA A 140 -7.37 -3.75 2.80
N ARG A 141 -7.08 -3.65 1.51
CA ARG A 141 -5.79 -3.16 1.02
C ARG A 141 -5.92 -1.75 0.44
N ALA A 142 -5.18 -0.80 1.02
CA ALA A 142 -5.04 0.56 0.52
C ALA A 142 -3.62 0.85 -0.05
N GLY A 143 -2.70 -0.11 0.07
CA GLY A 143 -1.32 0.02 -0.37
C GLY A 143 -1.12 -0.22 -1.87
N PHE A 144 -0.38 -1.27 -2.20
CA PHE A 144 -0.05 -1.66 -3.57
C PHE A 144 -0.12 -3.18 -3.74
N ILE A 145 -0.07 -3.65 -5.00
CA ILE A 145 0.01 -5.06 -5.37
C ILE A 145 1.12 -5.21 -6.41
N ILE A 146 1.95 -6.23 -6.29
CA ILE A 146 3.09 -6.44 -7.19
C ILE A 146 2.64 -6.93 -8.57
N ALA A 147 1.71 -7.89 -8.59
CA ALA A 147 1.29 -8.53 -9.82
C ALA A 147 0.74 -7.57 -10.90
N PRO A 148 -0.12 -6.58 -10.60
CA PRO A 148 -0.58 -5.60 -11.60
C PRO A 148 0.56 -4.80 -12.23
N GLN A 149 1.56 -4.41 -11.45
CA GLN A 149 2.72 -3.68 -11.95
C GLN A 149 3.51 -4.53 -12.96
N ALA A 150 3.84 -5.77 -12.58
CA ALA A 150 4.56 -6.70 -13.44
C ALA A 150 3.77 -7.06 -14.71
N TRP A 151 2.45 -7.19 -14.61
CA TRP A 151 1.56 -7.44 -15.74
C TRP A 151 1.57 -6.30 -16.76
N ILE A 152 1.43 -5.07 -16.28
CA ILE A 152 1.47 -3.88 -17.13
C ILE A 152 2.88 -3.66 -17.71
N ALA A 153 3.95 -3.95 -16.95
CA ALA A 153 5.31 -3.94 -17.49
C ALA A 153 5.46 -4.87 -18.71
N ALA A 154 4.83 -6.05 -18.68
CA ALA A 154 4.85 -7.00 -19.79
C ALA A 154 4.10 -6.46 -21.02
N GLU A 155 2.91 -5.89 -20.83
CA GLU A 155 2.14 -5.26 -21.92
C GLU A 155 2.91 -4.12 -22.58
N TRP A 156 3.48 -3.26 -21.74
CA TRP A 156 4.24 -2.12 -22.21
C TRP A 156 5.52 -2.56 -22.94
N ALA A 157 6.23 -3.56 -22.43
CA ALA A 157 7.45 -4.09 -23.05
C ALA A 157 7.17 -4.58 -24.48
N ILE A 158 6.14 -5.41 -24.70
CA ILE A 158 5.73 -5.88 -26.03
C ILE A 158 5.37 -4.71 -26.93
N LYS A 159 4.52 -3.78 -26.47
CA LYS A 159 4.10 -2.59 -27.23
C LYS A 159 5.31 -1.75 -27.68
N ASN A 160 6.40 -1.76 -26.90
CA ASN A 160 7.63 -1.03 -27.15
C ASN A 160 8.76 -1.90 -27.76
N GLY A 161 8.40 -3.00 -28.42
CA GLY A 161 9.26 -3.80 -29.28
C GLY A 161 10.10 -4.86 -28.58
N SER A 162 9.89 -5.13 -27.29
CA SER A 162 10.52 -6.25 -26.59
C SER A 162 9.92 -7.57 -27.10
N LYS A 163 10.79 -8.52 -27.50
CA LYS A 163 10.39 -9.83 -28.00
C LYS A 163 11.01 -10.96 -27.20
N ARG A 164 12.28 -10.80 -26.78
CA ARG A 164 13.10 -11.81 -26.11
C ARG A 164 13.56 -11.26 -24.77
N VAL A 165 13.02 -11.80 -23.69
CA VAL A 165 13.23 -11.29 -22.32
C VAL A 165 13.92 -12.34 -21.46
N VAL A 166 14.89 -11.90 -20.66
CA VAL A 166 15.39 -12.60 -19.49
C VAL A 166 14.71 -12.00 -18.26
N THR A 167 14.23 -12.84 -17.34
CA THR A 167 13.82 -12.38 -16.02
C THR A 167 14.94 -12.58 -15.00
N LEU A 168 15.13 -11.62 -14.09
CA LEU A 168 16.06 -11.72 -12.96
C LEU A 168 15.43 -11.11 -11.71
N VAL A 169 15.13 -11.96 -10.73
CA VAL A 169 14.42 -11.55 -9.50
C VAL A 169 15.08 -12.13 -8.25
N ASN A 170 14.78 -11.54 -7.09
CA ASN A 170 15.10 -12.18 -5.82
C ASN A 170 14.27 -13.45 -5.62
N ASP A 171 14.88 -14.50 -5.06
CA ASP A 171 14.22 -15.76 -4.74
C ASP A 171 13.47 -15.68 -3.42
N TRP A 172 12.30 -15.05 -3.44
CA TRP A 172 11.33 -14.97 -2.37
C TRP A 172 9.92 -14.73 -2.92
N ALA A 173 8.88 -14.85 -2.08
CA ALA A 173 7.50 -14.85 -2.54
C ALA A 173 7.11 -13.65 -3.43
N PRO A 174 7.37 -12.37 -3.07
CA PRO A 174 7.10 -11.23 -3.94
C PRO A 174 7.87 -11.24 -5.26
N GLY A 175 9.15 -11.64 -5.26
CA GLY A 175 9.95 -11.76 -6.49
C GLY A 175 9.39 -12.81 -7.44
N ASN A 176 9.02 -13.97 -6.88
CA ASN A 176 8.41 -15.06 -7.64
C ASN A 176 7.03 -14.67 -8.19
N GLU A 177 6.25 -13.87 -7.45
CA GLU A 177 4.95 -13.34 -7.90
C GLU A 177 5.12 -12.33 -9.04
N ALA A 178 6.06 -11.39 -8.91
CA ALA A 178 6.40 -10.42 -9.96
C ALA A 178 6.81 -11.14 -11.27
N GLU A 179 7.72 -12.10 -11.15
CA GLU A 179 8.17 -12.89 -12.29
C GLU A 179 7.02 -13.66 -12.94
N THR A 180 6.18 -14.33 -12.14
CA THR A 180 5.06 -15.13 -12.64
C THR A 180 4.05 -14.25 -13.37
N ALA A 181 3.67 -13.11 -12.81
CA ALA A 181 2.75 -12.18 -13.45
C ALA A 181 3.30 -11.64 -14.77
N PHE A 182 4.57 -11.21 -14.78
CA PHE A 182 5.23 -10.73 -15.99
C PHE A 182 5.30 -11.82 -17.07
N LYS A 183 5.82 -13.01 -16.76
CA LYS A 183 5.97 -14.13 -17.69
C LYS A 183 4.64 -14.54 -18.29
N THR A 184 3.62 -14.70 -17.44
CA THR A 184 2.28 -15.07 -17.88
C THR A 184 1.77 -14.08 -18.92
N ARG A 185 1.80 -12.79 -18.60
CA ARG A 185 1.29 -11.78 -19.53
C ARG A 185 2.14 -11.65 -20.77
N PHE A 186 3.46 -11.60 -20.63
CA PHE A 186 4.38 -11.41 -21.74
C PHE A 186 4.25 -12.52 -22.79
N THR A 187 4.12 -13.78 -22.33
CA THR A 187 3.90 -14.93 -23.22
C THR A 187 2.51 -14.89 -23.87
N GLN A 188 1.45 -14.51 -23.12
CA GLN A 188 0.10 -14.38 -23.67
C GLN A 188 0.02 -13.36 -24.82
N VAL A 189 0.82 -12.31 -24.77
CA VAL A 189 0.85 -11.27 -25.82
C VAL A 189 1.92 -11.48 -26.87
N GLY A 190 2.52 -12.69 -26.94
CA GLY A 190 3.42 -13.13 -28.00
C GLY A 190 4.91 -12.89 -27.75
N GLY A 191 5.32 -12.59 -26.53
CA GLY A 191 6.73 -12.49 -26.16
C GLY A 191 7.35 -13.83 -25.77
N GLU A 192 8.68 -13.92 -25.85
CA GLU A 192 9.49 -15.09 -25.49
C GLU A 192 10.27 -14.80 -24.20
N ILE A 193 10.14 -15.66 -23.20
CA ILE A 193 11.02 -15.69 -22.02
C ILE A 193 12.13 -16.69 -22.31
N ILE A 194 13.33 -16.18 -22.55
CA ILE A 194 14.46 -17.02 -22.91
C ILE A 194 15.16 -17.68 -21.72
N GLU A 195 15.14 -17.02 -20.57
CA GLU A 195 15.66 -17.60 -19.32
C GLU A 195 15.07 -16.88 -18.10
N SER A 196 14.98 -17.61 -16.98
CA SER A 196 14.57 -17.09 -15.67
C SER A 196 15.72 -17.26 -14.69
N LEU A 197 16.28 -16.14 -14.22
CA LEU A 197 17.41 -16.09 -13.30
C LEU A 197 16.92 -15.65 -11.92
N ARG A 198 17.57 -16.17 -10.88
CA ARG A 198 17.24 -15.83 -9.51
C ARG A 198 18.50 -15.63 -8.67
N VAL A 199 18.41 -14.72 -7.71
CA VAL A 199 19.44 -14.47 -6.70
C VAL A 199 18.83 -14.49 -5.31
N PRO A 200 19.59 -14.88 -4.27
CA PRO A 200 19.13 -14.79 -2.88
C PRO A 200 18.72 -13.36 -2.52
N LEU A 201 17.75 -13.22 -1.60
CA LEU A 201 17.37 -11.90 -1.08
C LEU A 201 18.50 -11.28 -0.24
N ALA A 202 19.19 -12.10 0.54
CA ALA A 202 20.31 -11.66 1.37
C ALA A 202 21.64 -11.75 0.59
N SER A 203 22.37 -10.63 0.55
CA SER A 203 23.73 -10.56 -0.04
C SER A 203 23.82 -11.15 -1.44
N PRO A 204 22.99 -10.71 -2.40
CA PRO A 204 23.02 -11.27 -3.76
C PRO A 204 24.34 -10.96 -4.46
N ASP A 205 24.87 -11.95 -5.17
CA ASP A 205 25.94 -11.75 -6.16
C ASP A 205 25.33 -11.57 -7.55
N PHE A 206 25.44 -10.37 -8.09
CA PHE A 206 24.90 -10.05 -9.41
C PHE A 206 25.88 -10.35 -10.57
N ALA A 207 27.15 -10.63 -10.29
CA ALA A 207 28.13 -10.82 -11.37
C ALA A 207 27.82 -12.02 -12.30
N PRO A 208 27.46 -13.22 -11.79
CA PRO A 208 27.09 -14.34 -12.65
C PRO A 208 25.81 -14.08 -13.48
N PRO A 209 24.68 -13.63 -12.91
CA PRO A 209 23.48 -13.38 -13.71
C PRO A 209 23.67 -12.23 -14.71
N LEU A 210 24.43 -11.20 -14.40
CA LEU A 210 24.76 -10.13 -15.35
C LEU A 210 25.58 -10.66 -16.54
N GLN A 211 26.57 -11.55 -16.29
CA GLN A 211 27.31 -12.20 -17.38
C GLN A 211 26.36 -13.06 -18.23
N ARG A 212 25.46 -13.81 -17.58
CA ARG A 212 24.49 -14.65 -18.32
C ARG A 212 23.57 -13.82 -19.23
N ILE A 213 23.12 -12.64 -18.74
CA ILE A 213 22.34 -11.71 -19.56
C ILE A 213 23.13 -11.23 -20.79
N LEU A 214 24.41 -10.89 -20.62
CA LEU A 214 25.28 -10.54 -21.77
C LEU A 214 25.40 -11.66 -22.81
N ASP A 215 25.57 -12.90 -22.35
CA ASP A 215 25.74 -14.07 -23.24
C ASP A 215 24.44 -14.36 -24.02
N LEU A 216 23.27 -14.21 -23.38
CA LEU A 216 21.96 -14.48 -23.97
C LEU A 216 21.49 -13.40 -24.94
N LYS A 217 22.02 -12.17 -24.80
CA LYS A 217 21.65 -11.01 -25.62
C LYS A 217 20.13 -10.84 -25.77
N PRO A 218 19.38 -10.70 -24.66
CA PRO A 218 17.97 -10.35 -24.73
C PRO A 218 17.82 -8.92 -25.27
N ASP A 219 16.63 -8.56 -25.74
CA ASP A 219 16.33 -7.16 -26.00
C ASP A 219 15.90 -6.43 -24.73
N THR A 220 15.43 -7.17 -23.72
CA THR A 220 14.99 -6.61 -22.43
C THR A 220 15.31 -7.56 -21.29
N ALA A 221 15.69 -7.02 -20.14
CA ALA A 221 15.73 -7.73 -18.85
C ALA A 221 14.60 -7.19 -17.94
N PHE A 222 13.70 -8.09 -17.54
CA PHE A 222 12.73 -7.80 -16.46
C PHE A 222 13.39 -8.10 -15.13
N ILE A 223 13.39 -7.11 -14.24
CA ILE A 223 14.06 -7.23 -12.94
C ILE A 223 13.12 -6.88 -11.79
N TYR A 224 13.33 -7.51 -10.63
CA TYR A 224 12.65 -7.16 -9.39
C TYR A 224 13.62 -7.26 -8.21
N PHE A 225 14.01 -6.10 -7.69
CA PHE A 225 14.88 -5.97 -6.52
C PHE A 225 14.35 -4.84 -5.63
N PRO A 226 13.73 -5.15 -4.48
CA PRO A 226 13.17 -4.12 -3.60
C PRO A 226 14.25 -3.38 -2.81
N GLY A 227 13.97 -2.11 -2.49
CA GLY A 227 14.77 -1.30 -1.59
C GLY A 227 16.22 -1.12 -2.03
N PRO A 228 17.21 -1.29 -1.14
CA PRO A 228 18.62 -0.94 -1.42
C PRO A 228 19.31 -1.82 -2.47
N LEU A 229 18.69 -2.92 -2.91
CA LEU A 229 19.27 -3.82 -3.89
C LEU A 229 19.19 -3.28 -5.32
N ALA A 230 18.14 -2.52 -5.65
CA ALA A 230 17.95 -1.96 -6.98
C ALA A 230 19.11 -1.01 -7.39
N PRO A 231 19.56 -0.04 -6.58
CA PRO A 231 20.73 0.78 -6.88
C PRO A 231 22.03 -0.02 -7.03
N VAL A 232 22.21 -1.06 -6.22
CA VAL A 232 23.41 -1.93 -6.32
C VAL A 232 23.42 -2.67 -7.65
N PHE A 233 22.27 -3.26 -8.03
CA PHE A 233 22.12 -3.95 -9.30
C PHE A 233 22.33 -3.01 -10.49
N THR A 234 21.67 -1.86 -10.52
CA THR A 234 21.76 -0.93 -11.66
C THR A 234 23.17 -0.36 -11.84
N ARG A 235 23.90 -0.15 -10.75
CA ARG A 235 25.31 0.23 -10.80
C ARG A 235 26.16 -0.87 -11.46
N GLN A 236 26.04 -2.12 -10.99
CA GLN A 236 26.80 -3.24 -11.57
C GLN A 236 26.40 -3.50 -13.03
N PHE A 237 25.12 -3.33 -13.37
CA PHE A 237 24.63 -3.39 -14.76
C PHE A 237 25.33 -2.35 -15.65
N ALA A 238 25.43 -1.11 -15.17
CA ALA A 238 26.12 -0.03 -15.89
C ALA A 238 27.63 -0.28 -16.00
N GLU A 239 28.29 -0.66 -14.90
CA GLU A 239 29.74 -0.96 -14.86
C GLU A 239 30.14 -2.08 -15.84
N LYS A 240 29.27 -3.07 -16.04
CA LYS A 240 29.47 -4.13 -17.03
C LYS A 240 29.14 -3.72 -18.47
N GLY A 241 28.76 -2.47 -18.71
CA GLY A 241 28.43 -1.96 -20.03
C GLY A 241 27.12 -2.47 -20.63
N LEU A 242 26.25 -3.12 -19.83
CA LEU A 242 24.99 -3.67 -20.34
C LEU A 242 24.04 -2.58 -20.85
N GLY A 243 24.05 -1.39 -20.26
CA GLY A 243 23.26 -0.25 -20.75
C GLY A 243 23.64 0.18 -22.17
N GLN A 244 24.92 -0.01 -22.57
CA GLN A 244 25.43 0.29 -23.91
C GLN A 244 25.20 -0.84 -24.91
N SER A 245 24.87 -2.04 -24.44
CA SER A 245 24.56 -3.20 -25.28
C SER A 245 23.19 -3.14 -25.96
N GLY A 246 22.37 -2.14 -25.64
CA GLY A 246 21.00 -1.99 -26.11
C GLY A 246 19.97 -2.79 -25.33
N ILE A 247 20.37 -3.51 -24.26
CA ILE A 247 19.47 -4.25 -23.40
C ILE A 247 18.69 -3.26 -22.52
N LYS A 248 17.36 -3.26 -22.65
CA LYS A 248 16.46 -2.43 -21.83
C LYS A 248 16.25 -3.06 -20.45
N LEU A 249 16.16 -2.22 -19.42
CA LEU A 249 15.70 -2.65 -18.10
C LEU A 249 14.25 -2.23 -17.89
N ILE A 250 13.42 -3.12 -17.38
CA ILE A 250 12.05 -2.84 -16.94
C ILE A 250 11.70 -3.67 -15.71
N GLY A 251 10.85 -3.14 -14.84
CA GLY A 251 10.31 -3.86 -13.70
C GLY A 251 9.27 -3.07 -12.93
N PRO A 252 8.76 -3.61 -11.83
CA PRO A 252 7.86 -2.90 -10.92
C PRO A 252 8.47 -1.64 -10.31
N GLY A 253 7.60 -0.80 -9.77
CA GLY A 253 7.94 0.50 -9.23
C GLY A 253 8.96 0.53 -8.11
N ASP A 254 9.03 -0.52 -7.34
CA ASP A 254 9.99 -0.77 -6.25
C ASP A 254 11.48 -0.67 -6.70
N LEU A 255 11.75 -0.65 -8.00
CA LEU A 255 13.11 -0.42 -8.53
C LEU A 255 13.59 1.02 -8.45
N CYS A 256 12.68 1.97 -8.25
CA CYS A 256 13.01 3.39 -8.17
C CYS A 256 12.11 4.06 -7.12
N ASP A 257 12.31 3.69 -5.86
CA ASP A 257 11.59 4.27 -4.73
C ASP A 257 11.94 5.74 -4.57
N ASP A 258 10.93 6.61 -4.58
CA ASP A 258 11.11 8.06 -4.61
C ASP A 258 11.89 8.59 -3.40
N ASP A 259 11.78 7.96 -2.23
CA ASP A 259 12.48 8.34 -1.00
C ASP A 259 13.99 8.18 -1.08
N SER A 260 14.49 7.24 -1.88
CA SER A 260 15.90 6.89 -2.01
C SER A 260 16.51 7.20 -3.38
N LEU A 261 15.71 7.61 -4.36
CA LEU A 261 16.12 7.74 -5.75
C LEU A 261 17.29 8.70 -5.95
N ASP A 262 17.31 9.86 -5.27
CA ASP A 262 18.41 10.80 -5.36
C ASP A 262 19.76 10.23 -4.87
N THR A 263 19.71 9.35 -3.87
CA THR A 263 20.92 8.70 -3.32
C THR A 263 21.36 7.48 -4.14
N ALA A 264 20.47 6.96 -4.97
CA ALA A 264 20.77 5.83 -5.84
C ALA A 264 21.78 6.19 -6.94
N GLY A 265 21.78 7.45 -7.42
CA GLY A 265 22.78 8.00 -8.35
C GLY A 265 22.36 7.96 -9.82
N ASP A 266 23.15 8.66 -10.66
CA ASP A 266 22.83 8.93 -12.06
C ASP A 266 22.73 7.66 -12.95
N GLN A 267 23.23 6.52 -12.50
CA GLN A 267 23.05 5.24 -13.21
C GLN A 267 21.58 4.78 -13.27
N MET A 268 20.70 5.40 -12.48
CA MET A 268 19.26 5.18 -12.55
C MET A 268 18.58 5.91 -13.72
N ILE A 269 19.23 6.92 -14.30
CA ILE A 269 18.64 7.73 -15.39
C ILE A 269 18.30 6.82 -16.58
N GLY A 270 17.06 6.94 -17.07
CA GLY A 270 16.54 6.15 -18.17
C GLY A 270 15.90 4.82 -17.75
N LEU A 271 16.06 4.38 -16.49
CA LEU A 271 15.35 3.20 -16.00
C LEU A 271 13.83 3.40 -16.14
N THR A 272 13.19 2.41 -16.78
CA THR A 272 11.73 2.41 -16.97
C THR A 272 11.08 1.44 -15.99
N THR A 273 10.03 1.89 -15.33
CA THR A 273 9.27 1.07 -14.36
C THR A 273 7.77 1.23 -14.56
N SER A 274 7.02 0.25 -14.07
CA SER A 274 5.56 0.34 -13.94
C SER A 274 5.18 0.40 -12.46
N GLY A 275 4.39 1.38 -12.05
CA GLY A 275 4.09 1.57 -10.64
C GLY A 275 2.83 2.37 -10.38
N TYR A 276 2.40 2.34 -9.14
CA TYR A 276 1.16 2.99 -8.68
C TYR A 276 1.30 4.49 -8.44
N TYR A 277 2.52 5.01 -8.34
CA TYR A 277 2.76 6.37 -7.90
C TYR A 277 4.16 6.83 -8.23
N SER A 278 4.30 8.13 -8.39
CA SER A 278 5.57 8.86 -8.30
C SER A 278 5.35 10.13 -7.47
N ALA A 279 6.35 10.53 -6.70
CA ALA A 279 6.33 11.84 -6.04
C ALA A 279 6.28 13.02 -7.05
N ALA A 280 6.60 12.75 -8.32
CA ALA A 280 6.46 13.69 -9.43
C ALA A 280 5.07 13.64 -10.11
N HIS A 281 4.09 12.90 -9.58
CA HIS A 281 2.73 12.86 -10.14
C HIS A 281 2.13 14.26 -10.23
N ASP A 282 1.68 14.67 -11.42
CA ASP A 282 1.24 16.04 -11.69
C ASP A 282 -0.22 16.26 -11.32
N SER A 283 -0.50 16.39 -10.04
CA SER A 283 -1.79 16.82 -9.52
C SER A 283 -1.63 17.82 -8.37
N PRO A 284 -2.56 18.75 -8.15
CA PRO A 284 -2.53 19.67 -7.02
C PRO A 284 -2.50 18.93 -5.67
N LEU A 285 -3.25 17.84 -5.56
CA LEU A 285 -3.33 17.01 -4.35
C LEU A 285 -1.97 16.38 -4.04
N ASN A 286 -1.28 15.83 -5.05
CA ASN A 286 0.05 15.28 -4.86
C ASN A 286 1.08 16.33 -4.47
N LYS A 287 1.08 17.51 -5.10
CA LYS A 287 1.99 18.60 -4.76
C LYS A 287 1.86 19.00 -3.29
N THR A 288 0.63 19.10 -2.78
CA THR A 288 0.37 19.38 -1.37
C THR A 288 0.86 18.24 -0.48
N TYR A 289 0.53 17.00 -0.83
CA TYR A 289 0.93 15.81 -0.08
C TYR A 289 2.47 15.70 0.05
N VAL A 290 3.19 15.83 -1.06
CA VAL A 290 4.67 15.73 -1.08
C VAL A 290 5.31 16.84 -0.26
N ALA A 291 4.80 18.08 -0.37
CA ALA A 291 5.31 19.21 0.40
C ALA A 291 5.11 19.02 1.92
N ASP A 292 3.91 18.61 2.32
CA ASP A 292 3.60 18.34 3.72
C ASP A 292 4.40 17.16 4.26
N PHE A 293 4.54 16.08 3.45
CA PHE A 293 5.31 14.90 3.84
C PHE A 293 6.78 15.26 4.07
N GLN A 294 7.40 15.99 3.15
CA GLN A 294 8.79 16.46 3.27
C GLN A 294 8.98 17.34 4.50
N LYS A 295 8.05 18.26 4.74
CA LYS A 295 8.09 19.17 5.90
C LYS A 295 8.00 18.44 7.23
N LEU A 296 7.16 17.42 7.32
CA LEU A 296 6.91 16.69 8.57
C LEU A 296 7.93 15.60 8.86
N ASN A 297 8.51 14.98 7.83
CA ASN A 297 9.31 13.77 7.98
C ASN A 297 10.77 13.94 7.52
N GLY A 298 11.13 15.07 6.86
CA GLY A 298 12.50 15.34 6.40
C GLY A 298 12.97 14.45 5.25
N MET A 299 12.02 13.74 4.58
CA MET A 299 12.31 12.84 3.47
C MET A 299 11.22 12.95 2.41
N ARG A 300 11.51 12.50 1.18
CA ARG A 300 10.53 12.48 0.08
C ARG A 300 9.47 11.42 0.33
N ALA A 301 8.22 11.73 -0.02
CA ALA A 301 7.13 10.75 -0.02
C ALA A 301 7.34 9.68 -1.10
N ASP A 302 6.82 8.47 -0.85
CA ASP A 302 6.80 7.38 -1.81
C ASP A 302 5.46 6.63 -1.80
N PHE A 303 5.32 5.58 -2.60
CA PHE A 303 4.11 4.76 -2.66
C PHE A 303 3.78 4.05 -1.34
N THR A 304 4.77 3.75 -0.51
CA THR A 304 4.59 3.13 0.82
C THR A 304 3.88 4.11 1.76
N SER A 305 4.32 5.35 1.78
CA SER A 305 3.72 6.40 2.61
C SER A 305 2.26 6.67 2.24
N LEU A 306 1.94 6.56 0.95
CA LEU A 306 0.55 6.63 0.47
C LEU A 306 -0.31 5.47 0.93
N GLY A 307 0.25 4.27 1.09
CA GLY A 307 -0.50 3.15 1.63
C GLY A 307 -1.10 3.43 3.01
N ALA A 308 -0.38 4.17 3.86
CA ALA A 308 -0.88 4.62 5.16
C ALA A 308 -1.84 5.82 5.05
N TYR A 309 -1.53 6.79 4.18
CA TYR A 309 -2.37 7.96 3.93
C TYR A 309 -3.76 7.55 3.41
N ASP A 310 -3.81 6.75 2.35
CA ASP A 310 -5.04 6.22 1.76
C ASP A 310 -5.75 5.23 2.70
N GLY A 311 -4.98 4.44 3.45
CA GLY A 311 -5.52 3.54 4.48
C GLY A 311 -6.29 4.31 5.55
N LEU A 312 -5.75 5.43 6.00
CA LEU A 312 -6.42 6.26 7.00
C LEU A 312 -7.63 6.98 6.41
N HIS A 313 -7.56 7.43 5.14
CA HIS A 313 -8.73 7.93 4.42
C HIS A 313 -9.86 6.89 4.40
N LEU A 314 -9.53 5.65 4.04
CA LEU A 314 -10.49 4.54 3.97
C LEU A 314 -11.15 4.30 5.35
N VAL A 315 -10.39 4.36 6.44
CA VAL A 315 -10.90 4.26 7.81
C VAL A 315 -11.83 5.41 8.15
N TYR A 316 -11.44 6.66 7.87
CA TYR A 316 -12.25 7.84 8.20
C TYR A 316 -13.59 7.81 7.47
N GLU A 317 -13.59 7.50 6.19
CA GLU A 317 -14.82 7.43 5.40
C GLU A 317 -15.69 6.23 5.81
N ALA A 318 -15.10 5.09 6.18
CA ALA A 318 -15.85 3.95 6.72
C ALA A 318 -16.51 4.31 8.06
N LEU A 319 -15.79 4.97 8.98
CA LEU A 319 -16.34 5.44 10.25
C LEU A 319 -17.46 6.46 10.08
N LYS A 320 -17.35 7.39 9.13
CA LYS A 320 -18.45 8.32 8.81
C LYS A 320 -19.70 7.56 8.35
N LYS A 321 -19.54 6.54 7.50
CA LYS A 321 -20.66 5.71 7.02
C LYS A 321 -21.30 4.87 8.13
N THR A 322 -20.50 4.40 9.10
CA THR A 322 -21.00 3.58 10.23
C THR A 322 -21.44 4.40 11.42
N GLY A 323 -21.32 5.76 11.38
CA GLY A 323 -21.64 6.63 12.50
C GLY A 323 -20.71 6.46 13.70
N GLY A 324 -19.44 6.10 13.45
CA GLY A 324 -18.41 5.87 14.47
C GLY A 324 -18.40 4.43 15.04
N ASP A 325 -19.25 3.54 14.55
CA ASP A 325 -19.22 2.12 14.92
C ASP A 325 -18.01 1.44 14.25
N ALA A 326 -17.13 0.89 15.08
CA ALA A 326 -15.90 0.23 14.65
C ALA A 326 -16.01 -1.30 14.54
N ASP A 327 -17.23 -1.85 14.55
CA ASP A 327 -17.46 -3.26 14.28
C ASP A 327 -16.81 -3.68 12.96
N GLY A 328 -16.01 -4.74 12.97
CA GLY A 328 -15.20 -5.13 11.82
C GLY A 328 -16.03 -5.53 10.59
N ASP A 329 -17.17 -6.20 10.77
CA ASP A 329 -18.06 -6.57 9.66
C ASP A 329 -18.64 -5.31 9.00
N LYS A 330 -19.04 -4.31 9.81
CA LYS A 330 -19.57 -3.03 9.32
C LYS A 330 -18.50 -2.19 8.62
N LEU A 331 -17.30 -2.11 9.20
CA LEU A 331 -16.19 -1.37 8.59
C LEU A 331 -15.79 -1.97 7.24
N ILE A 332 -15.60 -3.29 7.17
CA ILE A 332 -15.26 -3.96 5.90
C ILE A 332 -16.38 -3.78 4.87
N ALA A 333 -17.66 -3.88 5.28
CA ALA A 333 -18.77 -3.63 4.37
C ALA A 333 -18.79 -2.18 3.85
N ALA A 334 -18.48 -1.20 4.71
CA ALA A 334 -18.42 0.21 4.34
C ALA A 334 -17.23 0.55 3.41
N MET A 335 -16.11 -0.18 3.55
CA MET A 335 -14.90 -0.01 2.72
C MET A 335 -15.08 -0.55 1.29
N LYS A 336 -15.84 -1.63 1.11
CA LYS A 336 -16.06 -2.25 -0.20
C LYS A 336 -16.68 -1.29 -1.20
N GLY A 337 -16.06 -1.19 -2.39
CA GLY A 337 -16.54 -0.32 -3.47
C GLY A 337 -16.32 1.18 -3.22
N MET A 338 -15.66 1.57 -2.14
CA MET A 338 -15.31 2.97 -1.89
C MET A 338 -14.33 3.46 -2.97
N ALA A 339 -14.52 4.69 -3.45
CA ALA A 339 -13.68 5.31 -4.47
C ALA A 339 -13.42 6.77 -4.11
N TRP A 340 -12.22 7.25 -4.35
CA TRP A 340 -11.81 8.63 -4.10
C TRP A 340 -10.62 9.05 -4.94
N GLU A 341 -10.35 10.35 -4.97
CA GLU A 341 -9.13 10.91 -5.55
C GLU A 341 -8.01 10.91 -4.49
N SER A 342 -6.93 10.23 -4.79
CA SER A 342 -5.72 10.14 -3.96
C SER A 342 -4.59 10.99 -4.56
N PRO A 343 -3.52 11.32 -3.81
CA PRO A 343 -2.32 11.91 -4.39
C PRO A 343 -1.73 11.13 -5.58
N ARG A 344 -2.04 9.83 -5.70
CA ARG A 344 -1.66 8.97 -6.84
C ARG A 344 -2.68 8.94 -8.00
N GLY A 345 -3.72 9.78 -7.97
CA GLY A 345 -4.86 9.75 -8.89
C GLY A 345 -6.04 8.93 -8.36
N PRO A 346 -7.03 8.62 -9.22
CA PRO A 346 -8.25 7.94 -8.80
C PRO A 346 -7.97 6.51 -8.34
N ILE A 347 -8.54 6.15 -7.19
CA ILE A 347 -8.46 4.79 -6.64
C ILE A 347 -9.82 4.31 -6.13
N SER A 348 -9.97 3.00 -6.04
CA SER A 348 -11.13 2.38 -5.40
C SER A 348 -10.76 1.06 -4.72
N ILE A 349 -11.65 0.59 -3.85
CA ILE A 349 -11.54 -0.74 -3.23
C ILE A 349 -12.46 -1.70 -3.97
N ASP A 350 -11.89 -2.74 -4.55
CA ASP A 350 -12.66 -3.78 -5.23
C ASP A 350 -13.64 -4.44 -4.26
N PRO A 351 -14.96 -4.48 -4.54
CA PRO A 351 -15.95 -4.98 -3.61
C PRO A 351 -15.85 -6.49 -3.35
N ASP A 352 -15.28 -7.24 -4.29
CA ASP A 352 -15.14 -8.71 -4.16
C ASP A 352 -13.86 -9.08 -3.43
N THR A 353 -12.73 -8.50 -3.86
CA THR A 353 -11.39 -8.87 -3.36
C THR A 353 -10.92 -8.01 -2.20
N ARG A 354 -11.50 -6.83 -2.00
CA ARG A 354 -11.08 -5.80 -1.03
C ARG A 354 -9.66 -5.26 -1.28
N ASP A 355 -9.18 -5.44 -2.50
CA ASP A 355 -7.92 -4.87 -2.97
C ASP A 355 -8.12 -3.48 -3.56
N ILE A 356 -7.06 -2.72 -3.54
CA ILE A 356 -6.99 -1.46 -4.27
C ILE A 356 -7.08 -1.71 -5.77
N VAL A 357 -7.89 -0.90 -6.43
CA VAL A 357 -7.93 -0.72 -7.89
C VAL A 357 -7.46 0.69 -8.17
N SER A 358 -6.44 0.84 -8.98
CA SER A 358 -5.88 2.15 -9.30
C SER A 358 -5.22 2.16 -10.68
N ASN A 359 -4.79 3.34 -11.11
CA ASN A 359 -3.95 3.44 -12.29
C ASN A 359 -2.58 2.79 -12.04
N ILE A 360 -2.01 2.22 -13.09
CA ILE A 360 -0.59 1.87 -13.17
C ILE A 360 0.05 2.82 -14.17
N TYR A 361 1.12 3.47 -13.76
CA TYR A 361 1.87 4.42 -14.57
C TYR A 361 3.15 3.79 -15.07
N ILE A 362 3.46 3.99 -16.34
CA ILE A 362 4.82 3.76 -16.83
C ILE A 362 5.62 5.02 -16.52
N ARG A 363 6.73 4.82 -15.82
CA ARG A 363 7.58 5.89 -15.32
C ARG A 363 8.99 5.72 -15.85
N LYS A 364 9.67 6.83 -16.06
CA LYS A 364 11.08 6.86 -16.46
C LYS A 364 11.85 7.75 -15.49
N VAL A 365 13.01 7.30 -15.06
CA VAL A 365 13.88 8.10 -14.21
C VAL A 365 14.53 9.19 -15.05
N GLU A 366 14.29 10.45 -14.68
CA GLU A 366 14.82 11.64 -15.30
C GLU A 366 15.45 12.56 -14.24
N LYS A 367 16.46 13.35 -14.64
CA LYS A 367 17.08 14.35 -13.77
C LYS A 367 16.46 15.71 -14.05
N ILE A 368 15.79 16.30 -13.07
CA ILE A 368 15.11 17.59 -13.16
C ILE A 368 15.58 18.44 -11.99
N ASP A 369 16.10 19.63 -12.26
CA ASP A 369 16.61 20.58 -11.26
C ASP A 369 17.63 19.97 -10.28
N GLY A 370 18.48 19.06 -10.80
CA GLY A 370 19.52 18.40 -10.01
C GLY A 370 19.08 17.17 -9.25
N HIS A 371 17.79 16.85 -9.23
CA HIS A 371 17.20 15.70 -8.53
C HIS A 371 16.71 14.63 -9.51
N LEU A 372 16.73 13.38 -9.08
CA LEU A 372 16.16 12.26 -9.82
C LEU A 372 14.67 12.10 -9.49
N TRP A 373 13.85 11.90 -10.53
CA TRP A 373 12.42 11.71 -10.45
C TRP A 373 11.97 10.55 -11.34
N ALA A 374 11.10 9.71 -10.85
CA ALA A 374 10.43 8.67 -11.64
C ALA A 374 9.22 9.28 -12.37
N LYS A 375 9.44 9.99 -13.47
CA LYS A 375 8.42 10.74 -14.19
C LYS A 375 7.46 9.82 -14.95
N GLU A 376 6.18 10.01 -14.72
CA GLU A 376 5.10 9.30 -15.40
C GLU A 376 4.90 9.82 -16.82
N PHE A 377 4.73 8.91 -17.81
CA PHE A 377 4.51 9.30 -19.20
C PHE A 377 3.44 8.47 -19.94
N GLU A 378 2.99 7.35 -19.37
CA GLU A 378 1.88 6.56 -19.90
C GLU A 378 1.05 6.00 -18.73
N THR A 379 -0.28 5.97 -18.90
CA THR A 379 -1.23 5.53 -17.86
C THR A 379 -2.05 4.34 -18.34
N PHE A 380 -2.13 3.31 -17.50
CA PHE A 380 -3.05 2.18 -17.63
C PHE A 380 -4.11 2.32 -16.53
N PRO A 381 -5.35 2.67 -16.88
CA PRO A 381 -6.35 3.03 -15.87
C PRO A 381 -7.03 1.82 -15.23
N ASN A 382 -7.45 1.99 -13.97
CA ASN A 382 -8.33 1.06 -13.25
C ASN A 382 -7.85 -0.40 -13.25
N VAL A 383 -6.57 -0.62 -13.03
CA VAL A 383 -5.98 -1.95 -13.07
C VAL A 383 -6.33 -2.72 -11.79
N LYS A 384 -6.94 -3.89 -11.98
CA LYS A 384 -7.22 -4.87 -10.91
C LYS A 384 -6.11 -5.90 -10.81
N ASP A 385 -6.09 -6.65 -9.72
CA ASP A 385 -5.16 -7.77 -9.55
C ASP A 385 -5.42 -8.88 -10.59
N PRO A 386 -4.54 -9.07 -11.58
CA PRO A 386 -4.74 -10.04 -12.66
C PRO A 386 -4.74 -11.48 -12.17
N LEU A 387 -4.04 -11.78 -11.07
CA LEU A 387 -3.98 -13.13 -10.50
C LEU A 387 -5.29 -13.54 -9.82
N LYS A 388 -6.14 -12.56 -9.46
CA LYS A 388 -7.48 -12.82 -8.90
C LYS A 388 -8.59 -12.75 -9.95
N VAL A 389 -8.40 -11.98 -11.01
CA VAL A 389 -9.35 -11.92 -12.13
C VAL A 389 -9.30 -13.22 -12.95
N ALA A 390 -8.11 -13.77 -13.17
CA ALA A 390 -7.93 -15.03 -13.90
C ALA A 390 -8.39 -16.28 -13.14
N ALA A 391 -8.63 -16.18 -11.84
CA ALA A 391 -9.08 -17.31 -10.97
C ALA A 391 -10.61 -17.46 -10.92
N LYS A 392 -11.37 -16.58 -11.56
CA LYS A 392 -12.82 -16.66 -11.75
C LYS A 392 -13.15 -17.25 -13.13
#